data_66ce0b1c62fba19c1c50825826269bb6
#
_entry.id   66ce0b1c62fba19c1c50825826269bb6
#
_cell.length_a   1.000
_cell.length_b   1.000
_cell.length_c   1.000
_cell.angle_alpha   90.00
_cell.angle_beta   90.00
_cell.angle_gamma   90.00
#
_symmetry.space_group_name_H-M   'P 1'
#
loop_
_entity.id
_entity.type
_entity.pdbx_description
1 polymer ?
#
loop_
_entity_poly.entity_id
_entity_poly.type
_entity_poly.pdbx_seq_one_letter_code
_entity_poly.pdbx_strand_id
1 'polypeptide(L)'
;MLIEVGLNVQKGQTVVIRCPVECAFFARLCAAAAYNVGCCEVVMRWSDDFLERERFLRADDSVFDVFPAWQAEMLNGYADEGAAFLNISARDPEALLGVDPARLTRASRSETAIQPYVSAVMSNACPWCVASVPLPS
;
A
#
# COMPACT_ATOMS: atom_id res chain seq x y z
N MET A 1 -5.78 -19.64 2.91
CA MET A 1 -4.69 -18.89 2.33
C MET A 1 -4.92 -17.42 2.49
N LEU A 2 -3.91 -16.61 2.27
CA LEU A 2 -3.95 -15.18 2.55
C LEU A 2 -5.13 -14.48 1.87
N ILE A 3 -5.37 -14.73 0.59
CA ILE A 3 -6.46 -14.09 -0.17
C ILE A 3 -7.84 -14.59 0.27
N GLU A 4 -7.99 -15.90 0.46
CA GLU A 4 -9.28 -16.50 0.77
C GLU A 4 -9.67 -16.35 2.24
N VAL A 5 -8.71 -16.54 3.15
CA VAL A 5 -8.95 -16.56 4.59
C VAL A 5 -8.62 -15.23 5.23
N GLY A 6 -7.40 -14.70 5.00
CA GLY A 6 -6.94 -13.47 5.60
C GLY A 6 -7.68 -12.23 5.11
N LEU A 7 -7.79 -12.09 3.80
CA LEU A 7 -8.42 -10.94 3.16
C LEU A 7 -9.91 -11.17 2.84
N ASN A 8 -10.31 -12.43 2.71
CA ASN A 8 -11.69 -12.83 2.42
C ASN A 8 -12.25 -12.13 1.17
N VAL A 9 -11.51 -12.22 0.07
CA VAL A 9 -11.88 -11.60 -1.21
C VAL A 9 -13.19 -12.20 -1.72
N GLN A 10 -14.11 -11.33 -2.12
CA GLN A 10 -15.40 -11.71 -2.66
C GLN A 10 -15.39 -11.65 -4.18
N LYS A 11 -16.25 -12.46 -4.80
CA LYS A 11 -16.44 -12.44 -6.24
C LYS A 11 -16.86 -11.04 -6.71
N GLY A 12 -16.19 -10.54 -7.75
CA GLY A 12 -16.48 -9.22 -8.29
C GLY A 12 -15.85 -8.05 -7.54
N GLN A 13 -15.13 -8.32 -6.46
CA GLN A 13 -14.46 -7.29 -5.68
C GLN A 13 -13.13 -6.90 -6.31
N THR A 14 -12.76 -5.63 -6.25
CA THR A 14 -11.43 -5.16 -6.64
C THR A 14 -10.46 -5.40 -5.49
N VAL A 15 -9.26 -5.86 -5.80
CA VAL A 15 -8.20 -6.10 -4.82
C VAL A 15 -7.04 -5.15 -5.12
N VAL A 16 -6.66 -4.34 -4.12
CA VAL A 16 -5.52 -3.42 -4.24
C VAL A 16 -4.36 -4.00 -3.42
N ILE A 17 -3.27 -4.32 -4.09
CA ILE A 17 -2.10 -4.91 -3.46
C ILE A 17 -0.95 -3.91 -3.49
N ARG A 18 -0.44 -3.56 -2.32
CA ARG A 18 0.79 -2.79 -2.19
C ARG A 18 1.93 -3.75 -1.89
N CYS A 19 3.00 -3.71 -2.69
CA CYS A 19 4.09 -4.67 -2.58
C CYS A 19 5.44 -4.02 -2.91
N PRO A 20 6.48 -4.27 -2.11
CA PRO A 20 7.83 -3.89 -2.51
C PRO A 20 8.24 -4.66 -3.76
N VAL A 21 9.00 -4.01 -4.64
CA VAL A 21 9.41 -4.64 -5.91
C VAL A 21 10.20 -5.93 -5.70
N GLU A 22 10.92 -6.05 -4.58
CA GLU A 22 11.68 -7.26 -4.23
C GLU A 22 10.78 -8.47 -4.00
N CYS A 23 9.51 -8.25 -3.68
CA CYS A 23 8.55 -9.30 -3.38
C CYS A 23 7.56 -9.55 -4.52
N ALA A 24 7.91 -9.15 -5.73
CA ALA A 24 7.03 -9.29 -6.89
C ALA A 24 6.52 -10.73 -7.08
N PHE A 25 7.35 -11.72 -6.81
CA PHE A 25 6.96 -13.12 -6.91
C PHE A 25 5.77 -13.46 -6.01
N PHE A 26 5.78 -12.94 -4.79
CA PHE A 26 4.70 -13.17 -3.84
C PHE A 26 3.42 -12.44 -4.26
N ALA A 27 3.56 -11.19 -4.72
CA ALA A 27 2.43 -10.41 -5.22
C ALA A 27 1.75 -11.11 -6.40
N ARG A 28 2.53 -11.71 -7.30
CA ARG A 28 1.99 -12.47 -8.44
C ARG A 28 1.19 -13.67 -7.99
N LEU A 29 1.65 -14.38 -6.95
CA LEU A 29 0.90 -15.50 -6.38
C LEU A 29 -0.42 -15.02 -5.75
N CYS A 30 -0.40 -13.91 -5.04
CA CYS A 30 -1.60 -13.32 -4.44
C CYS A 30 -2.59 -12.89 -5.52
N ALA A 31 -2.11 -12.26 -6.59
CA ALA A 31 -2.95 -11.85 -7.70
C ALA A 31 -3.62 -13.04 -8.38
N ALA A 32 -2.87 -14.11 -8.63
CA ALA A 32 -3.41 -15.33 -9.21
C ALA A 32 -4.49 -15.93 -8.32
N ALA A 33 -4.26 -15.98 -7.00
CA ALA A 33 -5.24 -16.48 -6.04
C ALA A 33 -6.50 -15.61 -6.03
N ALA A 34 -6.36 -14.29 -6.11
CA ALA A 34 -7.49 -13.36 -6.14
C ALA A 34 -8.37 -13.59 -7.38
N TYR A 35 -7.74 -13.70 -8.55
CA TYR A 35 -8.48 -13.99 -9.78
C TYR A 35 -9.15 -15.37 -9.73
N ASN A 36 -8.52 -16.32 -9.08
CA ASN A 36 -9.07 -17.65 -8.91
C ASN A 36 -10.35 -17.66 -8.06
N VAL A 37 -10.44 -16.77 -7.10
CA VAL A 37 -11.65 -16.57 -6.28
C VAL A 37 -12.75 -15.86 -7.08
N GLY A 38 -12.37 -15.14 -8.14
CA GLY A 38 -13.32 -14.42 -9.00
C GLY A 38 -13.38 -12.93 -8.76
N CYS A 39 -12.29 -12.34 -8.26
CA CYS A 39 -12.24 -10.88 -8.09
C CYS A 39 -12.42 -10.17 -9.43
N CYS A 40 -12.84 -8.91 -9.38
CA CYS A 40 -13.02 -8.10 -10.58
C CYS A 40 -11.69 -7.76 -11.22
N GLU A 41 -10.76 -7.24 -10.43
CA GLU A 41 -9.45 -6.82 -10.91
C GLU A 41 -8.48 -6.72 -9.75
N VAL A 42 -7.21 -6.97 -10.04
CA VAL A 42 -6.11 -6.76 -9.09
C VAL A 42 -5.34 -5.51 -9.52
N VAL A 43 -5.27 -4.54 -8.63
CA VAL A 43 -4.52 -3.30 -8.85
C VAL A 43 -3.24 -3.36 -8.03
N MET A 44 -2.10 -3.17 -8.68
CA MET A 44 -0.80 -3.24 -8.02
C MET A 44 -0.28 -1.85 -7.69
N ARG A 45 0.19 -1.68 -6.46
CA ARG A 45 0.90 -0.48 -6.01
C ARG A 45 2.32 -0.90 -5.61
N TRP A 46 3.23 -0.78 -6.53
CA TRP A 46 4.62 -1.14 -6.27
C TRP A 46 5.30 -0.10 -5.39
N SER A 47 6.16 -0.55 -4.48
CA SER A 47 6.99 0.32 -3.66
C SER A 47 8.44 -0.13 -3.75
N ASP A 48 9.36 0.80 -3.47
CA ASP A 48 10.80 0.53 -3.49
C ASP A 48 11.42 1.35 -2.37
N ASP A 49 11.93 0.69 -1.34
CA ASP A 49 12.51 1.37 -0.18
C ASP A 49 13.74 2.19 -0.56
N PHE A 50 14.50 1.76 -1.56
CA PHE A 50 15.64 2.51 -2.04
C PHE A 50 15.21 3.85 -2.65
N LEU A 51 14.20 3.83 -3.51
CA LEU A 51 13.67 5.07 -4.11
C LEU A 51 12.99 5.96 -3.08
N GLU A 52 12.30 5.37 -2.11
CA GLU A 52 11.70 6.09 -1.01
C GLU A 52 12.76 6.86 -0.21
N ARG A 53 13.87 6.18 0.10
CA ARG A 53 14.99 6.80 0.79
C ARG A 53 15.59 7.96 -0.03
N GLU A 54 15.80 7.76 -1.33
CA GLU A 54 16.32 8.79 -2.21
C GLU A 54 15.40 10.02 -2.22
N ARG A 55 14.10 9.80 -2.26
CA ARG A 55 13.11 10.87 -2.22
C ARG A 55 13.22 11.68 -0.92
N PHE A 56 13.28 11.01 0.24
CA PHE A 56 13.37 11.69 1.52
C PHE A 56 14.71 12.41 1.72
N LEU A 57 15.77 11.95 1.08
CA LEU A 57 17.08 12.58 1.20
C LEU A 57 17.28 13.74 0.23
N ARG A 58 16.69 13.69 -0.96
CA ARG A 58 17.05 14.58 -2.06
C ARG A 58 15.93 15.44 -2.61
N ALA A 59 14.68 15.09 -2.39
CA ALA A 59 13.57 15.88 -2.93
C ALA A 59 13.44 17.21 -2.21
N ASP A 60 12.84 18.20 -2.88
CA ASP A 60 12.54 19.50 -2.28
C ASP A 60 11.57 19.31 -1.11
N ASP A 61 11.73 20.11 -0.07
CA ASP A 61 10.86 20.06 1.12
C ASP A 61 9.39 20.20 0.79
N SER A 62 9.04 21.00 -0.20
CA SER A 62 7.65 21.19 -0.62
C SER A 62 6.94 19.92 -1.08
N VAL A 63 7.71 18.93 -1.57
CA VAL A 63 7.17 17.66 -2.03
C VAL A 63 6.47 16.90 -0.89
N PHE A 64 6.96 17.05 0.32
CA PHE A 64 6.43 16.32 1.49
C PHE A 64 5.16 16.95 2.05
N ASP A 65 4.84 18.17 1.66
CA ASP A 65 3.65 18.87 2.14
C ASP A 65 2.39 18.54 1.33
N VAL A 66 2.56 17.94 0.16
CA VAL A 66 1.47 17.67 -0.77
C VAL A 66 1.38 16.17 -1.05
N PHE A 67 0.19 15.62 -0.85
CA PHE A 67 -0.11 14.26 -1.28
C PHE A 67 -0.63 14.34 -2.73
N PRO A 68 -0.09 13.53 -3.67
CA PRO A 68 -0.53 13.62 -5.06
C PRO A 68 -2.03 13.40 -5.21
N ALA A 69 -2.71 14.30 -5.89
CA ALA A 69 -4.16 14.25 -6.04
C ALA A 69 -4.63 12.97 -6.72
N TRP A 70 -3.91 12.51 -7.77
CA TRP A 70 -4.28 11.29 -8.48
C TRP A 70 -4.22 10.06 -7.57
N GLN A 71 -3.23 10.01 -6.68
CA GLN A 71 -3.07 8.90 -5.73
C GLN A 71 -4.14 8.94 -4.65
N ALA A 72 -4.47 10.15 -4.16
CA ALA A 72 -5.53 10.31 -3.18
C ALA A 72 -6.88 9.89 -3.77
N GLU A 73 -7.17 10.30 -4.99
CA GLU A 73 -8.41 9.91 -5.68
C GLU A 73 -8.51 8.40 -5.86
N MET A 74 -7.40 7.75 -6.20
CA MET A 74 -7.36 6.31 -6.37
C MET A 74 -7.67 5.58 -5.05
N LEU A 75 -6.97 5.92 -3.99
CA LEU A 75 -7.14 5.26 -2.69
C LEU A 75 -8.53 5.51 -2.11
N ASN A 76 -8.98 6.76 -2.13
CA ASN A 76 -10.29 7.11 -1.60
C ASN A 76 -11.42 6.49 -2.43
N GLY A 77 -11.24 6.44 -3.75
CA GLY A 77 -12.22 5.84 -4.66
C GLY A 77 -12.36 4.35 -4.43
N TYR A 78 -11.26 3.62 -4.33
CA TYR A 78 -11.32 2.19 -4.04
C TYR A 78 -11.88 1.90 -2.66
N ALA A 79 -11.56 2.72 -1.66
CA ALA A 79 -12.14 2.57 -0.33
C ALA A 79 -13.66 2.78 -0.37
N ASP A 80 -14.13 3.76 -1.13
CA ASP A 80 -15.55 4.04 -1.30
C ASP A 80 -16.29 2.88 -1.98
N GLU A 81 -15.62 2.21 -2.90
CA GLU A 81 -16.15 1.03 -3.59
C GLU A 81 -16.13 -0.24 -2.74
N GLY A 82 -15.49 -0.22 -1.58
CA GLY A 82 -15.37 -1.40 -0.75
C GLY A 82 -14.31 -2.40 -1.23
N ALA A 83 -13.28 -1.94 -1.91
CA ALA A 83 -12.19 -2.80 -2.38
C ALA A 83 -11.47 -3.47 -1.21
N ALA A 84 -10.84 -4.61 -1.48
CA ALA A 84 -9.98 -5.27 -0.51
C ALA A 84 -8.55 -4.76 -0.64
N PHE A 85 -7.88 -4.52 0.48
CA PHE A 85 -6.53 -3.98 0.50
C PHE A 85 -5.56 -4.97 1.13
N LEU A 86 -4.51 -5.31 0.40
CA LEU A 86 -3.44 -6.16 0.88
C LEU A 86 -2.13 -5.38 0.87
N ASN A 87 -1.49 -5.28 2.03
CA ASN A 87 -0.16 -4.70 2.16
C ASN A 87 0.86 -5.81 2.37
N ILE A 88 1.77 -5.97 1.43
CA ILE A 88 2.90 -6.89 1.57
C ILE A 88 4.08 -6.06 2.06
N SER A 89 4.63 -6.45 3.19
CA SER A 89 5.73 -5.73 3.84
C SER A 89 6.98 -6.60 3.88
N ALA A 90 8.09 -6.04 3.42
CA ALA A 90 9.41 -6.64 3.56
C ALA A 90 10.39 -5.50 3.83
N ARG A 91 10.01 -4.63 4.76
CA ARG A 91 10.71 -3.39 5.04
C ARG A 91 12.07 -3.63 5.66
N ASP A 92 13.07 -2.93 5.13
CA ASP A 92 14.36 -2.78 5.79
C ASP A 92 14.18 -1.74 6.89
N PRO A 93 14.36 -2.10 8.18
CA PRO A 93 14.18 -1.14 9.27
C PRO A 93 15.17 0.03 9.20
N GLU A 94 16.25 -0.10 8.44
CA GLU A 94 17.24 0.96 8.27
C GLU A 94 17.03 1.80 7.02
N ALA A 95 15.97 1.53 6.24
CA ALA A 95 15.74 2.22 4.96
C ALA A 95 15.67 3.73 5.10
N LEU A 96 15.12 4.24 6.20
CA LEU A 96 14.98 5.67 6.44
C LEU A 96 15.98 6.21 7.46
N LEU A 97 17.00 5.44 7.79
CA LEU A 97 18.04 5.87 8.72
C LEU A 97 18.78 7.08 8.16
N GLY A 98 18.94 8.13 8.98
CA GLY A 98 19.61 9.36 8.55
C GLY A 98 18.72 10.36 7.83
N VAL A 99 17.46 10.02 7.59
CA VAL A 99 16.49 10.94 7.00
C VAL A 99 16.05 11.96 8.07
N ASP A 100 15.91 13.22 7.66
CA ASP A 100 15.45 14.28 8.55
C ASP A 100 14.04 13.95 9.10
N PRO A 101 13.88 13.84 10.42
CA PRO A 101 12.55 13.56 11.01
C PRO A 101 11.48 14.59 10.64
N ALA A 102 11.87 15.83 10.38
CA ALA A 102 10.93 16.87 9.98
C ALA A 102 10.28 16.55 8.64
N ARG A 103 11.03 15.98 7.70
CA ARG A 103 10.50 15.56 6.39
C ARG A 103 9.52 14.42 6.53
N LEU A 104 9.81 13.46 7.40
CA LEU A 104 8.91 12.33 7.68
C LEU A 104 7.60 12.83 8.28
N THR A 105 7.66 13.77 9.20
CA THR A 105 6.48 14.38 9.82
C THR A 105 5.64 15.13 8.78
N ARG A 106 6.27 15.91 7.90
CA ARG A 106 5.57 16.64 6.85
C ARG A 106 4.85 15.70 5.91
N ALA A 107 5.52 14.63 5.49
CA ALA A 107 4.92 13.61 4.62
C ALA A 107 3.72 12.96 5.31
N SER A 108 3.84 12.64 6.59
CA SER A 108 2.74 12.04 7.35
C SER A 108 1.54 12.99 7.44
N ARG A 109 1.77 14.28 7.63
CA ARG A 109 0.69 15.27 7.66
C ARG A 109 -0.05 15.40 6.33
N SER A 110 0.65 15.22 5.21
CA SER A 110 0.02 15.29 3.89
C SER A 110 -0.97 14.17 3.66
N GLU A 111 -0.90 13.09 4.43
CA GLU A 111 -1.79 11.94 4.32
C GLU A 111 -3.23 12.25 4.74
N THR A 112 -3.51 13.45 5.24
CA THR A 112 -4.90 13.87 5.48
C THR A 112 -5.74 13.83 4.19
N ALA A 113 -5.09 13.94 3.04
CA ALA A 113 -5.76 13.83 1.75
C ALA A 113 -6.39 12.46 1.52
N ILE A 114 -5.91 11.41 2.19
CA ILE A 114 -6.45 10.05 2.07
C ILE A 114 -7.21 9.62 3.32
N GLN A 115 -7.73 10.58 4.09
CA GLN A 115 -8.48 10.30 5.31
C GLN A 115 -9.66 9.34 5.07
N PRO A 116 -10.46 9.47 3.99
CA PRO A 116 -11.52 8.50 3.73
C PRO A 116 -11.01 7.06 3.61
N TYR A 117 -9.87 6.87 2.93
CA TYR A 117 -9.23 5.56 2.81
C TYR A 117 -8.78 5.04 4.19
N VAL A 118 -8.07 5.87 4.95
CA VAL A 118 -7.56 5.49 6.27
C VAL A 118 -8.71 5.13 7.21
N SER A 119 -9.77 5.93 7.22
CA SER A 119 -10.94 5.68 8.05
C SER A 119 -11.64 4.36 7.68
N ALA A 120 -11.75 4.06 6.38
CA ALA A 120 -12.38 2.82 5.92
C ALA A 120 -11.58 1.61 6.36
N VAL A 121 -10.25 1.66 6.26
CA VAL A 121 -9.38 0.56 6.67
C VAL A 121 -9.41 0.37 8.18
N MET A 122 -9.29 1.46 8.95
CA MET A 122 -9.24 1.39 10.40
C MET A 122 -10.56 0.98 11.03
N SER A 123 -11.69 1.26 10.38
CA SER A 123 -13.02 0.86 10.88
C SER A 123 -13.48 -0.49 10.33
N ASN A 124 -12.65 -1.16 9.54
CA ASN A 124 -12.98 -2.42 8.87
C ASN A 124 -14.14 -2.31 7.88
N ALA A 125 -14.39 -1.11 7.37
CA ALA A 125 -15.38 -0.92 6.30
C ALA A 125 -14.92 -1.56 5.00
N CYS A 126 -13.59 -1.67 4.81
CA CYS A 126 -12.97 -2.42 3.71
C CYS A 126 -12.18 -3.59 4.27
N PRO A 127 -12.22 -4.77 3.64
CA PRO A 127 -11.32 -5.86 4.04
C PRO A 127 -9.87 -5.44 3.83
N TRP A 128 -9.02 -5.73 4.81
CA TRP A 128 -7.60 -5.43 4.69
C TRP A 128 -6.78 -6.46 5.41
N CYS A 129 -5.54 -6.63 4.97
CA CYS A 129 -4.60 -7.58 5.55
C CYS A 129 -3.18 -7.09 5.33
N VAL A 130 -2.30 -7.40 6.26
CA VAL A 130 -0.86 -7.11 6.14
C VAL A 130 -0.13 -8.44 6.15
N ALA A 131 0.73 -8.65 5.16
CA ALA A 131 1.59 -9.83 5.09
C ALA A 131 3.06 -9.40 5.14
N SER A 132 3.88 -10.11 5.89
CA SER A 132 5.31 -9.88 5.93
C SER A 132 6.03 -10.99 5.17
N VAL A 133 6.96 -10.61 4.30
CA VAL A 133 7.77 -11.53 3.54
C VAL A 133 9.24 -11.32 3.95
N PRO A 134 9.92 -12.35 4.46
CA PRO A 134 11.33 -12.19 4.79
C PRO A 134 12.16 -12.04 3.52
N LEU A 135 13.08 -11.07 3.52
CA LEU A 135 14.02 -10.87 2.42
C LEU A 135 15.32 -11.62 2.73
N PRO A 136 15.97 -12.17 1.70
CA PRO A 136 17.33 -12.70 1.88
C PRO A 136 18.27 -11.57 2.31
N SER A 137 19.02 -11.79 3.33
CA SER A 137 19.99 -10.83 3.84
C SER A 137 21.33 -10.97 3.17
#